data_3dcadb9ff4f9a08b31e6ae1d03f6d87f
#
_entry.id   3dcadb9ff4f9a08b31e6ae1d03f6d87f
#
_cell.length_a   1.000
_cell.length_b   1.000
_cell.length_c   1.000
_cell.angle_alpha   90.00
_cell.angle_beta   90.00
_cell.angle_gamma   90.00
#
_symmetry.space_group_name_H-M   'P 1'
#
loop_
_entity.id
_entity.type
_entity.pdbx_description
1 polymer ?
#
loop_
_entity_poly.entity_id
_entity_poly.type
_entity_poly.pdbx_seq_one_letter_code
_entity_poly.pdbx_strand_id
1 'polypeptide(L)'
;KITPWKVSGKVNYDKLIKEFGIQPLKELPKIFDENLLFRRKIVFAHRDIQRILSALKEKKPFVMMTGLMPSGKFHLGHMLLAQQMIFYQKLGAKLYIAVADLEAYNTRKKSLDELRKVAIDEYLVNYLALGLSPKNIEFYFQSNRSNDARKSNAYYRLASNFSSYETFNEFKSIYGDINIGKINA
;
A
#
# COMPACT_ATOMS: atom_id res chain seq x y z
N LYS A 1 -0.47 21.14 6.88
CA LYS A 1 0.72 20.33 6.65
C LYS A 1 0.30 18.86 6.54
N ILE A 2 0.79 18.20 5.52
CA ILE A 2 0.54 16.75 5.29
C ILE A 2 1.88 16.04 5.40
N THR A 3 1.93 15.04 6.25
CA THR A 3 3.08 14.15 6.43
C THR A 3 2.57 12.72 6.48
N PRO A 4 3.41 11.70 6.33
CA PRO A 4 3.00 10.30 6.48
C PRO A 4 2.34 9.98 7.83
N TRP A 5 2.55 10.84 8.84
CA TRP A 5 2.11 10.62 10.22
C TRP A 5 0.97 11.53 10.66
N LYS A 6 0.77 12.68 10.01
CA LYS A 6 -0.18 13.68 10.47
C LYS A 6 -0.69 14.57 9.34
N VAL A 7 -2.00 14.72 9.31
CA VAL A 7 -2.68 15.75 8.51
C VAL A 7 -3.18 16.84 9.45
N SER A 8 -2.81 18.08 9.21
CA SER A 8 -3.28 19.24 10.00
C SER A 8 -3.76 20.36 9.11
N GLY A 9 -4.89 20.98 9.50
CA GLY A 9 -5.53 22.07 8.77
C GLY A 9 -6.45 21.61 7.65
N LYS A 10 -7.08 22.58 6.97
CA LYS A 10 -7.94 22.32 5.81
C LYS A 10 -7.08 21.91 4.62
N VAL A 11 -7.43 20.77 4.01
CA VAL A 11 -6.71 20.23 2.86
C VAL A 11 -7.12 20.98 1.60
N ASN A 12 -6.14 21.52 0.88
CA ASN A 12 -6.31 22.05 -0.46
C ASN A 12 -5.82 20.98 -1.47
N TYR A 13 -6.75 20.33 -2.14
CA TYR A 13 -6.46 19.23 -3.06
C TYR A 13 -5.71 19.67 -4.31
N ASP A 14 -6.00 20.87 -4.84
CA ASP A 14 -5.30 21.39 -6.03
C ASP A 14 -3.83 21.67 -5.72
N LYS A 15 -3.55 22.20 -4.53
CA LYS A 15 -2.19 22.38 -4.05
C LYS A 15 -1.47 21.04 -3.90
N LEU A 16 -2.12 20.03 -3.32
CA LEU A 16 -1.56 18.69 -3.19
C LEU A 16 -1.22 18.07 -4.54
N ILE A 17 -2.13 18.13 -5.49
CA ILE A 17 -1.92 17.60 -6.84
C ILE A 17 -0.65 18.18 -7.44
N LYS A 18 -0.44 19.50 -7.31
CA LYS A 18 0.75 20.18 -7.82
C LYS A 18 2.03 19.80 -7.05
N GLU A 19 1.97 19.82 -5.71
CA GLU A 19 3.14 19.53 -4.86
C GLU A 19 3.65 18.09 -5.01
N PHE A 20 2.74 17.13 -5.18
CA PHE A 20 3.10 15.72 -5.33
C PHE A 20 3.29 15.27 -6.78
N GLY A 21 3.12 16.17 -7.76
CA GLY A 21 3.26 15.86 -9.18
C GLY A 21 2.33 14.74 -9.64
N ILE A 22 1.12 14.68 -9.06
CA ILE A 22 0.07 13.72 -9.41
C ILE A 22 -0.93 14.36 -10.36
N GLN A 23 -1.72 13.54 -11.03
CA GLN A 23 -2.70 13.99 -12.02
C GLN A 23 -4.11 13.81 -11.47
N PRO A 24 -5.04 14.77 -11.69
CA PRO A 24 -6.43 14.58 -11.34
C PRO A 24 -7.05 13.47 -12.18
N LEU A 25 -7.94 12.69 -11.58
CA LEU A 25 -8.72 11.70 -12.31
C LEU A 25 -9.68 12.41 -13.28
N LYS A 26 -9.48 12.18 -14.57
CA LYS A 26 -10.35 12.64 -15.66
C LYS A 26 -10.83 11.42 -16.42
N GLU A 27 -12.07 11.45 -16.90
CA GLU A 27 -12.64 10.51 -17.88
C GLU A 27 -12.20 9.04 -17.71
N LEU A 28 -12.66 8.41 -16.65
CA LEU A 28 -12.47 6.98 -16.45
C LEU A 28 -13.52 6.17 -17.22
N PRO A 29 -13.19 4.94 -17.65
CA PRO A 29 -14.18 4.00 -18.17
C PRO A 29 -15.34 3.81 -17.19
N LYS A 30 -16.57 3.63 -17.70
CA LYS A 30 -17.80 3.49 -16.89
C LYS A 30 -17.71 2.42 -15.80
N ILE A 31 -16.90 1.38 -15.97
CA ILE A 31 -16.68 0.34 -14.96
C ILE A 31 -16.16 0.90 -13.62
N PHE A 32 -15.47 2.04 -13.64
CA PHE A 32 -15.01 2.69 -12.42
C PHE A 32 -16.16 3.30 -11.60
N ASP A 33 -17.28 3.62 -12.23
CA ASP A 33 -18.48 4.14 -11.55
C ASP A 33 -19.16 3.06 -10.69
N GLU A 34 -18.86 1.78 -10.89
CA GLU A 34 -19.33 0.71 -10.01
C GLU A 34 -18.70 0.79 -8.61
N ASN A 35 -17.53 1.38 -8.50
CA ASN A 35 -16.87 1.58 -7.23
C ASN A 35 -17.24 2.95 -6.63
N LEU A 36 -17.79 2.92 -5.40
CA LEU A 36 -18.24 4.11 -4.68
C LEU A 36 -17.14 5.17 -4.52
N LEU A 37 -15.89 4.75 -4.34
CA LEU A 37 -14.76 5.67 -4.10
C LEU A 37 -14.45 6.52 -5.33
N PHE A 38 -14.53 5.92 -6.53
CA PHE A 38 -14.35 6.65 -7.78
C PHE A 38 -15.58 7.51 -8.11
N ARG A 39 -16.77 6.93 -8.02
CA ARG A 39 -18.03 7.63 -8.28
C ARG A 39 -18.21 8.88 -7.40
N ARG A 40 -17.81 8.82 -6.14
CA ARG A 40 -17.86 9.94 -5.19
C ARG A 40 -16.59 10.80 -5.20
N LYS A 41 -15.67 10.56 -6.10
CA LYS A 41 -14.38 11.29 -6.22
C LYS A 41 -13.57 11.29 -4.91
N ILE A 42 -13.68 10.25 -4.10
CA ILE A 42 -12.83 10.03 -2.93
C ILE A 42 -11.43 9.69 -3.42
N VAL A 43 -11.33 8.83 -4.43
CA VAL A 43 -10.11 8.71 -5.24
C VAL A 43 -10.17 9.83 -6.28
N PHE A 44 -9.37 10.86 -6.12
CA PHE A 44 -9.45 12.11 -6.90
C PHE A 44 -8.24 12.34 -7.81
N ALA A 45 -7.15 11.60 -7.59
CA ALA A 45 -5.92 11.77 -8.36
C ALA A 45 -5.19 10.44 -8.51
N HIS A 46 -4.24 10.41 -9.44
CA HIS A 46 -3.44 9.24 -9.76
C HIS A 46 -2.03 9.61 -10.19
N ARG A 47 -1.19 8.59 -10.31
CA ARG A 47 0.06 8.62 -11.06
C ARG A 47 0.03 7.45 -12.05
N ASP A 48 0.12 7.78 -13.35
CA ASP A 48 0.20 6.80 -14.45
C ASP A 48 -0.96 5.78 -14.56
N ILE A 49 -2.20 6.15 -14.22
CA ILE A 49 -3.36 5.24 -14.35
C ILE A 49 -3.54 4.70 -15.77
N GLN A 50 -3.01 5.41 -16.77
CA GLN A 50 -3.12 5.04 -18.20
C GLN A 50 -2.55 3.65 -18.46
N ARG A 51 -1.53 3.21 -17.71
CA ARG A 51 -0.98 1.85 -17.80
C ARG A 51 -2.02 0.79 -17.47
N ILE A 52 -2.80 1.03 -16.42
CA ILE A 52 -3.88 0.12 -16.00
C ILE A 52 -5.02 0.14 -17.01
N LEU A 53 -5.41 1.32 -17.50
CA LEU A 53 -6.47 1.46 -18.49
C LEU A 53 -6.09 0.76 -19.81
N SER A 54 -4.84 0.87 -20.24
CA SER A 54 -4.33 0.15 -21.41
C SER A 54 -4.35 -1.36 -21.19
N ALA A 55 -3.88 -1.83 -20.03
CA ALA A 55 -3.90 -3.25 -19.70
C ALA A 55 -5.33 -3.82 -19.69
N LEU A 56 -6.29 -3.08 -19.13
CA LEU A 56 -7.70 -3.47 -19.14
C LEU A 56 -8.27 -3.54 -20.57
N LYS A 57 -7.99 -2.53 -21.40
CA LYS A 57 -8.42 -2.48 -22.81
C LYS A 57 -7.86 -3.64 -23.61
N GLU A 58 -6.59 -3.94 -23.41
CA GLU A 58 -5.85 -4.97 -24.14
C GLU A 58 -5.99 -6.37 -23.51
N LYS A 59 -6.75 -6.50 -22.41
CA LYS A 59 -6.92 -7.73 -21.61
C LYS A 59 -5.58 -8.34 -21.16
N LYS A 60 -4.60 -7.49 -20.89
CA LYS A 60 -3.30 -7.88 -20.38
C LYS A 60 -3.34 -8.08 -18.86
N PRO A 61 -2.54 -9.00 -18.31
CA PRO A 61 -2.42 -9.15 -16.86
C PRO A 61 -1.81 -7.88 -16.25
N PHE A 62 -2.31 -7.51 -15.06
CA PHE A 62 -1.77 -6.43 -14.27
C PHE A 62 -1.81 -6.78 -12.78
N VAL A 63 -1.07 -6.04 -12.00
CA VAL A 63 -0.94 -6.27 -10.57
C VAL A 63 -1.34 -5.02 -9.79
N MET A 64 -1.83 -5.23 -8.58
CA MET A 64 -1.97 -4.21 -7.57
C MET A 64 -1.14 -4.61 -6.35
N MET A 65 -0.34 -3.70 -5.86
CA MET A 65 0.45 -3.91 -4.64
C MET A 65 0.07 -2.87 -3.59
N THR A 66 0.01 -3.29 -2.35
CA THR A 66 -0.14 -2.41 -1.20
C THR A 66 0.67 -2.93 -0.02
N GLY A 67 1.04 -2.01 0.88
CA GLY A 67 1.64 -2.33 2.16
C GLY A 67 0.63 -2.16 3.29
N LEU A 68 0.85 -2.89 4.37
CA LEU A 68 0.11 -2.73 5.59
C LEU A 68 1.06 -2.83 6.78
N MET A 69 1.07 -1.85 7.67
CA MET A 69 1.78 -1.92 8.93
C MET A 69 0.83 -2.37 10.04
N PRO A 70 1.00 -3.56 10.63
CA PRO A 70 0.06 -4.14 11.59
C PRO A 70 0.22 -3.50 12.97
N SER A 71 -0.12 -2.21 13.10
CA SER A 71 0.17 -1.42 14.30
C SER A 71 -1.02 -1.24 15.25
N GLY A 72 -2.24 -1.54 14.82
CA GLY A 72 -3.45 -1.30 15.60
C GLY A 72 -4.70 -1.98 15.05
N LYS A 73 -5.85 -1.47 15.45
CA LYS A 73 -7.15 -1.99 15.02
C LYS A 73 -7.47 -1.59 13.58
N PHE A 74 -8.25 -2.45 12.92
CA PHE A 74 -8.84 -2.12 11.62
C PHE A 74 -9.84 -0.97 11.76
N HIS A 75 -9.84 -0.02 10.84
CA HIS A 75 -10.71 1.14 10.85
C HIS A 75 -11.11 1.58 9.44
N LEU A 76 -11.98 2.59 9.33
CA LEU A 76 -12.53 3.09 8.05
C LEU A 76 -11.45 3.45 7.02
N GLY A 77 -10.31 3.98 7.44
CA GLY A 77 -9.19 4.26 6.51
C GLY A 77 -8.67 3.00 5.82
N HIS A 78 -8.55 1.90 6.56
CA HIS A 78 -8.16 0.59 6.00
C HIS A 78 -9.28 0.02 5.10
N MET A 79 -10.55 0.26 5.44
CA MET A 79 -11.68 -0.16 4.60
C MET A 79 -11.65 0.54 3.22
N LEU A 80 -11.30 1.82 3.16
CA LEU A 80 -11.17 2.53 1.88
C LEU A 80 -10.12 1.88 0.97
N LEU A 81 -8.99 1.46 1.52
CA LEU A 81 -7.97 0.72 0.79
C LEU A 81 -8.47 -0.67 0.37
N ALA A 82 -9.13 -1.40 1.30
CA ALA A 82 -9.70 -2.71 1.00
C ALA A 82 -10.70 -2.66 -0.16
N GLN A 83 -11.55 -1.65 -0.22
CA GLN A 83 -12.49 -1.46 -1.32
C GLN A 83 -11.81 -1.22 -2.67
N GLN A 84 -10.66 -0.53 -2.68
CA GLN A 84 -9.86 -0.40 -3.90
C GLN A 84 -9.23 -1.74 -4.29
N MET A 85 -8.66 -2.48 -3.36
CA MET A 85 -8.09 -3.81 -3.62
C MET A 85 -9.15 -4.76 -4.23
N ILE A 86 -10.32 -4.85 -3.60
CA ILE A 86 -11.44 -5.68 -4.05
C ILE A 86 -11.89 -5.27 -5.45
N PHE A 87 -11.97 -3.97 -5.71
CA PHE A 87 -12.35 -3.46 -7.02
C PHE A 87 -11.33 -3.85 -8.11
N TYR A 88 -10.05 -3.60 -7.91
CA TYR A 88 -9.03 -3.99 -8.88
C TYR A 88 -8.92 -5.52 -9.05
N GLN A 89 -9.13 -6.28 -7.97
CA GLN A 89 -9.20 -7.74 -8.05
C GLN A 89 -10.35 -8.22 -8.94
N LYS A 90 -11.53 -7.60 -8.83
CA LYS A 90 -12.68 -7.86 -9.72
C LYS A 90 -12.39 -7.52 -11.17
N LEU A 91 -11.54 -6.53 -11.43
CA LEU A 91 -11.05 -6.18 -12.77
C LEU A 91 -9.94 -7.12 -13.28
N GLY A 92 -9.55 -8.12 -12.50
CA GLY A 92 -8.57 -9.15 -12.90
C GLY A 92 -7.15 -8.92 -12.38
N ALA A 93 -6.92 -7.97 -11.49
CA ALA A 93 -5.60 -7.77 -10.90
C ALA A 93 -5.17 -8.97 -10.04
N LYS A 94 -3.88 -9.34 -10.14
CA LYS A 94 -3.22 -10.11 -9.09
C LYS A 94 -2.81 -9.17 -7.96
N LEU A 95 -3.19 -9.48 -6.73
CA LEU A 95 -2.90 -8.65 -5.57
C LEU A 95 -1.67 -9.13 -4.82
N TYR A 96 -0.86 -8.17 -4.38
CA TYR A 96 0.24 -8.36 -3.44
C TYR A 96 0.02 -7.48 -2.23
N ILE A 97 -0.08 -8.08 -1.05
CA ILE A 97 -0.22 -7.36 0.23
C ILE A 97 1.01 -7.67 1.06
N ALA A 98 1.89 -6.69 1.17
CA ALA A 98 3.09 -6.76 1.98
C ALA A 98 2.78 -6.32 3.42
N VAL A 99 2.91 -7.24 4.37
CA VAL A 99 2.84 -6.89 5.79
C VAL A 99 4.18 -6.35 6.22
N ALA A 100 4.23 -5.06 6.56
CA ALA A 100 5.42 -4.34 7.01
C ALA A 100 5.68 -4.63 8.51
N ASP A 101 5.88 -5.89 8.84
CA ASP A 101 6.11 -6.35 10.21
C ASP A 101 7.51 -5.99 10.71
N LEU A 102 8.52 -5.93 9.84
CA LEU A 102 9.85 -5.44 10.19
C LEU A 102 9.82 -3.94 10.54
N GLU A 103 9.11 -3.13 9.75
CA GLU A 103 8.91 -1.72 10.05
C GLU A 103 8.18 -1.54 11.38
N ALA A 104 7.12 -2.30 11.61
CA ALA A 104 6.36 -2.24 12.84
C ALA A 104 7.19 -2.71 14.06
N TYR A 105 7.98 -3.76 13.91
CA TYR A 105 8.90 -4.24 14.95
C TYR A 105 9.90 -3.14 15.34
N ASN A 106 10.56 -2.54 14.34
CA ASN A 106 11.58 -1.52 14.56
C ASN A 106 11.03 -0.20 15.11
N THR A 107 9.78 0.14 14.82
CA THR A 107 9.20 1.44 15.16
C THR A 107 8.18 1.41 16.29
N ARG A 108 7.54 0.25 16.58
CA ARG A 108 6.44 0.12 17.56
C ARG A 108 6.80 -0.74 18.78
N LYS A 109 7.99 -1.33 18.81
CA LYS A 109 8.49 -2.16 19.92
C LYS A 109 7.53 -3.32 20.29
N LYS A 110 6.94 -3.95 19.27
CA LYS A 110 6.10 -5.15 19.40
C LYS A 110 6.85 -6.36 18.87
N SER A 111 6.59 -7.54 19.41
CA SER A 111 7.19 -8.78 18.89
C SER A 111 6.65 -9.13 17.49
N LEU A 112 7.42 -9.87 16.71
CA LEU A 112 6.98 -10.34 15.39
C LEU A 112 5.73 -11.23 15.48
N ASP A 113 5.60 -12.02 16.54
CA ASP A 113 4.43 -12.89 16.77
C ASP A 113 3.16 -12.08 17.06
N GLU A 114 3.26 -11.03 17.89
CA GLU A 114 2.14 -10.10 18.11
C GLU A 114 1.73 -9.39 16.83
N LEU A 115 2.71 -8.92 16.04
CA LEU A 115 2.45 -8.23 14.77
C LEU A 115 1.82 -9.16 13.75
N ARG A 116 2.29 -10.42 13.69
CA ARG A 116 1.69 -11.45 12.84
C ARG A 116 0.24 -11.73 13.23
N LYS A 117 -0.02 -11.89 14.53
CA LYS A 117 -1.38 -12.09 15.04
C LYS A 117 -2.30 -10.92 14.65
N VAL A 118 -1.85 -9.69 14.88
CA VAL A 118 -2.62 -8.49 14.49
C VAL A 118 -2.86 -8.44 12.98
N ALA A 119 -1.85 -8.73 12.15
CA ALA A 119 -2.01 -8.72 10.69
C ALA A 119 -3.07 -9.72 10.21
N ILE A 120 -3.16 -10.88 10.85
CA ILE A 120 -4.13 -11.93 10.50
C ILE A 120 -5.51 -11.58 11.08
N ASP A 121 -5.60 -11.41 12.39
CA ASP A 121 -6.87 -11.33 13.12
C ASP A 121 -7.59 -9.99 12.89
N GLU A 122 -6.86 -8.91 12.68
CA GLU A 122 -7.44 -7.57 12.49
C GLU A 122 -7.51 -7.17 11.02
N TYR A 123 -6.51 -7.51 10.20
CA TYR A 123 -6.48 -7.00 8.82
C TYR A 123 -6.94 -8.04 7.81
N LEU A 124 -6.32 -9.20 7.76
CA LEU A 124 -6.67 -10.22 6.76
C LEU A 124 -8.13 -10.67 6.91
N VAL A 125 -8.58 -10.94 8.13
CA VAL A 125 -9.96 -11.34 8.42
C VAL A 125 -10.95 -10.27 7.95
N ASN A 126 -10.67 -8.99 8.24
CA ASN A 126 -11.53 -7.90 7.80
C ASN A 126 -11.51 -7.71 6.28
N TYR A 127 -10.37 -7.87 5.61
CA TYR A 127 -10.30 -7.82 4.15
C TYR A 127 -11.17 -8.92 3.51
N LEU A 128 -11.10 -10.15 4.02
CA LEU A 128 -11.92 -11.26 3.56
C LEU A 128 -13.40 -11.02 3.83
N ALA A 129 -13.75 -10.52 5.02
CA ALA A 129 -15.12 -10.19 5.40
C ALA A 129 -15.72 -9.08 4.51
N LEU A 130 -14.90 -8.14 4.04
CA LEU A 130 -15.30 -7.09 3.09
C LEU A 130 -15.45 -7.59 1.65
N GLY A 131 -15.05 -8.83 1.36
CA GLY A 131 -15.21 -9.46 0.07
C GLY A 131 -13.94 -9.60 -0.76
N LEU A 132 -12.75 -9.43 -0.15
CA LEU A 132 -11.49 -9.77 -0.80
C LEU A 132 -11.46 -11.28 -1.07
N SER A 133 -11.27 -11.66 -2.34
CA SER A 133 -11.16 -13.07 -2.69
C SER A 133 -9.79 -13.64 -2.31
N PRO A 134 -9.71 -14.87 -1.76
CA PRO A 134 -8.43 -15.54 -1.53
C PRO A 134 -7.73 -15.99 -2.82
N LYS A 135 -8.42 -15.87 -3.97
CA LYS A 135 -7.83 -16.17 -5.27
C LYS A 135 -7.03 -14.98 -5.80
N ASN A 136 -5.95 -15.25 -6.50
CA ASN A 136 -5.08 -14.21 -7.11
C ASN A 136 -4.54 -13.19 -6.11
N ILE A 137 -4.27 -13.61 -4.89
CA ILE A 137 -3.69 -12.79 -3.84
C ILE A 137 -2.42 -13.45 -3.29
N GLU A 138 -1.44 -12.62 -2.98
CA GLU A 138 -0.26 -12.99 -2.22
C GLU A 138 -0.17 -12.06 -1.00
N PHE A 139 -0.49 -12.60 0.17
CA PHE A 139 -0.37 -11.94 1.46
C PHE A 139 0.89 -12.47 2.14
N TYR A 140 1.89 -11.59 2.36
CA TYR A 140 3.17 -12.02 2.88
C TYR A 140 3.74 -11.05 3.91
N PHE A 141 4.60 -11.58 4.76
CA PHE A 141 5.31 -10.82 5.77
C PHE A 141 6.69 -10.44 5.25
N GLN A 142 7.16 -9.22 5.53
CA GLN A 142 8.52 -8.81 5.18
C GLN A 142 9.56 -9.69 5.88
N SER A 143 9.33 -10.03 7.16
CA SER A 143 10.21 -10.93 7.93
C SER A 143 10.28 -12.36 7.39
N ASN A 144 9.28 -12.78 6.62
CA ASN A 144 9.21 -14.11 6.01
C ASN A 144 8.60 -14.02 4.62
N ARG A 145 9.36 -13.48 3.66
CA ARG A 145 8.91 -13.27 2.28
C ARG A 145 8.55 -14.58 1.59
N SER A 146 9.30 -15.64 1.86
CA SER A 146 9.11 -16.95 1.26
C SER A 146 9.80 -18.04 2.08
N ASN A 147 9.26 -19.25 2.08
CA ASN A 147 9.93 -20.44 2.60
C ASN A 147 11.14 -20.85 1.74
N ASP A 148 11.24 -20.35 0.51
CA ASP A 148 12.44 -20.50 -0.32
C ASP A 148 13.49 -19.45 0.10
N ALA A 149 14.61 -19.94 0.68
CA ALA A 149 15.69 -19.09 1.14
C ALA A 149 16.28 -18.22 0.01
N ARG A 150 16.32 -18.70 -1.23
CA ARG A 150 16.82 -17.93 -2.37
C ARG A 150 15.92 -16.72 -2.66
N LYS A 151 14.61 -16.90 -2.61
CA LYS A 151 13.65 -15.81 -2.81
C LYS A 151 13.70 -14.79 -1.68
N SER A 152 13.80 -15.25 -0.43
CA SER A 152 13.97 -14.37 0.73
C SER A 152 15.27 -13.56 0.64
N ASN A 153 16.39 -14.21 0.33
CA ASN A 153 17.68 -13.54 0.14
C ASN A 153 17.66 -12.55 -1.03
N ALA A 154 16.99 -12.88 -2.14
CA ALA A 154 16.85 -11.96 -3.26
C ALA A 154 16.06 -10.70 -2.87
N TYR A 155 15.01 -10.85 -2.05
CA TYR A 155 14.24 -9.72 -1.52
C TYR A 155 15.11 -8.76 -0.69
N TYR A 156 15.86 -9.28 0.27
CA TYR A 156 16.74 -8.45 1.12
C TYR A 156 17.89 -7.81 0.34
N ARG A 157 18.49 -8.55 -0.61
CA ARG A 157 19.51 -8.00 -1.49
C ARG A 157 18.98 -6.85 -2.34
N LEU A 158 17.78 -6.99 -2.86
CA LEU A 158 17.14 -5.95 -3.65
C LEU A 158 16.84 -4.71 -2.81
N ALA A 159 16.32 -4.89 -1.59
CA ALA A 159 16.09 -3.80 -0.65
C ALA A 159 17.39 -3.05 -0.33
N SER A 160 18.48 -3.80 -0.06
CA SER A 160 19.81 -3.23 0.15
C SER A 160 20.33 -2.45 -1.06
N ASN A 161 20.12 -2.98 -2.27
CA ASN A 161 20.53 -2.29 -3.49
C ASN A 161 19.75 -0.97 -3.67
N PHE A 162 18.44 -0.96 -3.43
CA PHE A 162 17.63 0.26 -3.53
C PHE A 162 18.05 1.31 -2.50
N SER A 163 18.42 0.90 -1.29
CA SER A 163 18.86 1.86 -0.26
C SER A 163 20.12 2.64 -0.64
N SER A 164 20.92 2.14 -1.59
CA SER A 164 22.10 2.85 -2.10
C SER A 164 21.78 4.08 -2.95
N TYR A 165 20.56 4.20 -3.42
CA TYR A 165 20.10 5.37 -4.22
C TYR A 165 19.46 6.46 -3.38
N GLU A 166 19.20 6.21 -2.10
CA GLU A 166 18.54 7.15 -1.20
C GLU A 166 19.56 7.98 -0.42
N THR A 167 19.32 9.28 -0.33
CA THR A 167 20.10 10.13 0.54
C THR A 167 19.46 10.25 1.92
N PHE A 168 20.28 10.50 2.94
CA PHE A 168 19.81 10.73 4.31
C PHE A 168 18.79 11.87 4.39
N ASN A 169 18.99 12.94 3.60
CA ASN A 169 18.09 14.08 3.59
C ASN A 169 16.73 13.74 2.96
N GLU A 170 16.70 12.99 1.88
CA GLU A 170 15.45 12.49 1.28
C GLU A 170 14.69 11.61 2.26
N PHE A 171 15.37 10.64 2.87
CA PHE A 171 14.79 9.78 3.88
C PHE A 171 14.23 10.57 5.07
N LYS A 172 14.99 11.56 5.58
CA LYS A 172 14.54 12.46 6.64
C LYS A 172 13.34 13.32 6.25
N SER A 173 13.25 13.75 4.99
CA SER A 173 12.11 14.54 4.51
C SER A 173 10.80 13.74 4.56
N ILE A 174 10.87 12.44 4.37
CA ILE A 174 9.72 11.51 4.38
C ILE A 174 9.40 11.08 5.82
N TYR A 175 10.39 10.60 6.55
CA TYR A 175 10.20 9.96 7.86
C TYR A 175 10.33 10.88 9.07
N GLY A 176 10.74 12.14 8.86
CA GLY A 176 10.95 13.11 9.95
C GLY A 176 12.17 12.77 10.80
N ASP A 177 12.01 12.77 12.12
CA ASP A 177 13.10 12.39 13.02
C ASP A 177 13.48 10.92 12.83
N ILE A 178 14.74 10.70 12.45
CA ILE A 178 15.27 9.39 12.09
C ILE A 178 16.00 8.78 13.28
N ASN A 179 15.81 7.50 13.48
CA ASN A 179 16.62 6.65 14.34
C ASN A 179 17.03 5.37 13.58
N ILE A 180 17.94 4.59 14.16
CA ILE A 180 18.47 3.37 13.53
C ILE A 180 17.34 2.37 13.18
N GLY A 181 16.33 2.25 14.04
CA GLY A 181 15.16 1.40 13.77
C GLY A 181 14.40 1.81 12.51
N LYS A 182 14.22 3.11 12.28
CA LYS A 182 13.57 3.62 11.05
C LYS A 182 14.41 3.43 9.80
N ILE A 183 15.74 3.46 9.91
CA ILE A 183 16.64 3.21 8.78
C ILE A 183 16.60 1.74 8.37
N ASN A 184 16.45 0.83 9.33
CA ASN A 184 16.41 -0.60 9.10
C ASN A 184 15.00 -1.14 8.78
N ALA A 185 13.99 -0.29 8.81
CA ALA A 185 12.60 -0.64 8.50
C ALA A 185 12.31 -0.50 7.01
#